data_1c821ab1873e34bd9ea0cb1f0dded04c
#
_entry.id   1c821ab1873e34bd9ea0cb1f0dded04c
#
_cell.length_a   1.000
_cell.length_b   1.000
_cell.length_c   1.000
_cell.angle_alpha   90.00
_cell.angle_beta   90.00
_cell.angle_gamma   90.00
#
_symmetry.space_group_name_H-M   'P 1'
#
loop_
_entity.id
_entity.type
_entity.pdbx_description
1 polymer ?
#
loop_
_entity_poly.entity_id
_entity_poly.type
_entity_poly.pdbx_seq_one_letter_code
_entity_poly.pdbx_strand_id
1 'polypeptide(L)'
;MRALIPRIPTGRGVAAATLATAAVSLSGCGFLMGNAFDIEVGECLASVPQDGEVFNVETIDCAETHEGEVYANVTLDDGDFPGVKKIEKTVDARCSEEFESFVGIGYNDSELEFTSLYPTEESWNTWDDRQVTCIIADPEGTTGSLKGAER
;
A
#
# COMPACT_ATOMS: atom_id res chain seq x y z
N MET A 1 63.23 -55.86 37.93
CA MET A 1 61.96 -55.74 37.17
C MET A 1 61.48 -54.30 37.33
N ARG A 2 61.55 -53.55 36.24
CA ARG A 2 61.27 -52.08 36.24
C ARG A 2 59.77 -51.85 36.03
N ALA A 3 59.17 -51.15 36.96
CA ALA A 3 57.80 -50.70 36.81
C ALA A 3 57.79 -49.30 35.99
N LEU A 4 57.09 -49.32 34.91
CA LEU A 4 56.88 -48.13 34.10
C LEU A 4 55.58 -47.40 34.55
N ILE A 5 55.72 -46.16 34.95
CA ILE A 5 54.64 -45.29 35.36
C ILE A 5 54.15 -44.54 34.08
N PRO A 6 52.86 -44.58 33.69
CA PRO A 6 52.35 -43.79 32.60
C PRO A 6 52.06 -42.36 33.07
N ARG A 7 52.55 -41.37 32.29
CA ARG A 7 52.30 -39.94 32.45
C ARG A 7 50.88 -39.60 31.94
N ILE A 8 50.11 -38.91 32.73
CA ILE A 8 48.82 -38.34 32.37
C ILE A 8 49.05 -37.00 31.71
N PRO A 9 48.52 -36.74 30.50
CA PRO A 9 48.55 -35.38 29.91
C PRO A 9 47.38 -34.58 30.48
N THR A 10 47.72 -33.42 31.07
CA THR A 10 46.78 -32.38 31.47
C THR A 10 46.24 -31.66 30.22
N GLY A 11 45.05 -32.08 29.74
CA GLY A 11 44.31 -31.36 28.73
C GLY A 11 43.56 -30.20 29.37
N ARG A 12 43.95 -28.96 29.02
CA ARG A 12 43.17 -27.78 29.32
C ARG A 12 41.98 -27.74 28.35
N GLY A 13 40.79 -28.09 28.87
CA GLY A 13 39.55 -27.94 28.17
C GLY A 13 39.16 -26.45 28.08
N VAL A 14 39.19 -25.93 26.87
CA VAL A 14 38.60 -24.62 26.55
C VAL A 14 37.10 -24.84 26.41
N ALA A 15 36.33 -24.40 27.37
CA ALA A 15 34.86 -24.36 27.28
C ALA A 15 34.49 -23.27 26.26
N ALA A 16 34.06 -23.67 25.06
CA ALA A 16 33.43 -22.80 24.12
C ALA A 16 32.00 -22.52 24.57
N ALA A 17 31.78 -21.32 25.10
CA ALA A 17 30.44 -20.81 25.38
C ALA A 17 29.80 -20.39 24.04
N THR A 18 28.87 -21.19 23.55
CA THR A 18 27.99 -20.83 22.43
C THR A 18 26.95 -19.83 22.90
N LEU A 19 27.14 -18.54 22.55
CA LEU A 19 26.13 -17.50 22.67
C LEU A 19 25.02 -17.80 21.63
N ALA A 20 23.88 -18.31 22.10
CA ALA A 20 22.68 -18.36 21.31
C ALA A 20 22.10 -16.95 21.18
N THR A 21 22.33 -16.29 20.04
CA THR A 21 21.66 -15.03 19.69
C THR A 21 20.21 -15.36 19.31
N ALA A 22 19.29 -15.08 20.23
CA ALA A 22 17.86 -15.08 19.92
C ALA A 22 17.57 -13.89 18.99
N ALA A 23 17.32 -14.17 17.71
CA ALA A 23 16.79 -13.19 16.78
C ALA A 23 15.33 -12.90 17.16
N VAL A 24 15.08 -11.79 17.84
CA VAL A 24 13.75 -11.25 18.05
C VAL A 24 13.33 -10.64 16.72
N SER A 25 12.50 -11.36 15.95
CA SER A 25 11.77 -10.82 14.80
C SER A 25 10.70 -9.87 15.35
N LEU A 26 11.01 -8.55 15.33
CA LEU A 26 9.98 -7.52 15.48
C LEU A 26 9.13 -7.58 14.22
N SER A 27 7.99 -8.27 14.30
CA SER A 27 6.89 -8.07 13.37
C SER A 27 6.29 -6.71 13.72
N GLY A 28 6.91 -5.65 13.21
CA GLY A 28 6.32 -4.33 13.25
C GLY A 28 5.14 -4.33 12.28
N CYS A 29 3.90 -4.29 12.78
CA CYS A 29 2.79 -3.76 12.01
C CYS A 29 3.17 -2.30 11.70
N GLY A 30 3.76 -2.09 10.53
CA GLY A 30 4.13 -0.76 10.07
C GLY A 30 2.87 -0.07 9.58
N PHE A 31 2.29 0.77 10.41
CA PHE A 31 1.41 1.83 9.96
C PHE A 31 2.24 2.75 9.07
N LEU A 32 2.06 2.65 7.78
CA LEU A 32 2.64 3.58 6.83
C LEU A 32 1.60 4.66 6.58
N MET A 33 1.79 5.83 7.19
CA MET A 33 1.09 7.03 6.77
C MET A 33 1.75 7.48 5.47
N GLY A 34 1.15 7.11 4.34
CA GLY A 34 1.56 7.57 3.02
C GLY A 34 1.09 9.00 2.78
N ASN A 35 1.87 9.75 2.00
CA ASN A 35 1.41 11.01 1.42
C ASN A 35 0.39 10.67 0.32
N ALA A 36 -0.74 11.36 0.28
CA ALA A 36 -1.80 11.13 -0.72
C ALA A 36 -1.29 11.24 -2.18
N PHE A 37 -0.11 11.83 -2.39
CA PHE A 37 0.52 11.97 -3.70
C PHE A 37 1.42 10.78 -4.12
N ASP A 38 1.69 9.85 -3.21
CA ASP A 38 2.64 8.74 -3.42
C ASP A 38 1.96 7.36 -3.32
N ILE A 39 0.62 7.30 -3.40
CA ILE A 39 -0.12 6.05 -3.27
C ILE A 39 -0.02 5.27 -4.59
N GLU A 40 0.37 3.99 -4.49
CA GLU A 40 0.55 3.12 -5.65
C GLU A 40 -0.67 2.23 -5.92
N VAL A 41 -0.79 1.77 -7.15
CA VAL A 41 -1.83 0.81 -7.55
C VAL A 41 -1.65 -0.51 -6.80
N GLY A 42 -2.73 -1.01 -6.18
CA GLY A 42 -2.75 -2.21 -5.37
C GLY A 42 -2.58 -1.96 -3.88
N GLU A 43 -2.41 -0.71 -3.43
CA GLU A 43 -2.43 -0.36 -2.01
C GLU A 43 -3.86 -0.34 -1.48
N CYS A 44 -4.05 -0.94 -0.30
CA CYS A 44 -5.32 -0.98 0.39
C CYS A 44 -5.41 0.09 1.48
N LEU A 45 -6.56 0.72 1.58
CA LEU A 45 -6.82 1.86 2.44
C LEU A 45 -7.73 1.45 3.60
N ALA A 46 -7.31 1.72 4.84
CA ALA A 46 -8.11 1.44 6.03
C ALA A 46 -9.50 2.08 5.95
N SER A 47 -9.55 3.31 5.42
CA SER A 47 -10.79 4.02 5.14
C SER A 47 -10.67 4.86 3.87
N VAL A 48 -11.79 5.04 3.17
CA VAL A 48 -11.85 5.88 1.98
C VAL A 48 -12.09 7.33 2.39
N PRO A 49 -11.25 8.28 1.94
CA PRO A 49 -11.47 9.71 2.17
C PRO A 49 -12.84 10.15 1.63
N GLN A 50 -13.64 10.82 2.45
CA GLN A 50 -15.00 11.17 2.08
C GLN A 50 -15.08 12.50 1.33
N ASP A 51 -14.52 13.57 1.85
CA ASP A 51 -14.57 14.92 1.25
C ASP A 51 -13.44 15.80 1.79
N GLY A 52 -12.93 16.69 0.96
CA GLY A 52 -11.97 17.73 1.32
C GLY A 52 -10.55 17.49 0.84
N GLU A 53 -9.65 18.38 1.22
CA GLU A 53 -8.22 18.25 0.92
C GLU A 53 -7.62 17.10 1.75
N VAL A 54 -7.14 16.05 1.06
CA VAL A 54 -6.55 14.88 1.68
C VAL A 54 -5.04 14.97 1.54
N PHE A 55 -4.35 15.15 2.67
CA PHE A 55 -2.88 15.20 2.70
C PHE A 55 -2.23 13.86 3.10
N ASN A 56 -2.97 13.03 3.84
CA ASN A 56 -2.48 11.74 4.30
C ASN A 56 -3.57 10.69 4.15
N VAL A 57 -3.18 9.54 3.65
CA VAL A 57 -4.02 8.35 3.52
C VAL A 57 -3.36 7.23 4.31
N GLU A 58 -4.16 6.49 5.05
CA GLU A 58 -3.69 5.33 5.81
C GLU A 58 -3.75 4.09 4.94
N THR A 59 -2.57 3.59 4.55
CA THR A 59 -2.45 2.32 3.83
C THR A 59 -2.22 1.17 4.80
N ILE A 60 -2.84 0.02 4.51
CA ILE A 60 -2.73 -1.19 5.31
C ILE A 60 -2.49 -2.40 4.42
N ASP A 61 -2.13 -3.54 5.01
CA ASP A 61 -2.04 -4.80 4.27
C ASP A 61 -3.44 -5.21 3.78
N CYS A 62 -3.57 -5.52 2.50
CA CYS A 62 -4.84 -5.96 1.92
C CYS A 62 -5.40 -7.25 2.53
N ALA A 63 -4.60 -8.01 3.27
CA ALA A 63 -5.09 -9.14 4.06
C ALA A 63 -5.89 -8.71 5.30
N GLU A 64 -5.78 -7.45 5.72
CA GLU A 64 -6.61 -6.86 6.77
C GLU A 64 -7.92 -6.32 6.18
N THR A 65 -8.92 -6.08 7.04
CA THR A 65 -10.17 -5.48 6.58
C THR A 65 -9.94 -4.01 6.22
N HIS A 66 -10.31 -3.64 5.00
CA HIS A 66 -10.12 -2.29 4.45
C HIS A 66 -11.37 -1.86 3.67
N GLU A 67 -11.53 -0.55 3.50
CA GLU A 67 -12.67 0.06 2.80
C GLU A 67 -12.34 0.50 1.38
N GLY A 68 -11.05 0.56 1.02
CA GLY A 68 -10.63 1.02 -0.30
C GLY A 68 -9.40 0.31 -0.84
N GLU A 69 -9.29 0.26 -2.16
CA GLU A 69 -8.10 -0.22 -2.87
C GLU A 69 -7.82 0.68 -4.07
N VAL A 70 -6.57 1.12 -4.22
CA VAL A 70 -6.14 1.90 -5.38
C VAL A 70 -6.03 1.01 -6.59
N TYR A 71 -6.81 1.29 -7.63
CA TYR A 71 -6.82 0.47 -8.83
C TYR A 71 -6.19 1.13 -10.06
N ALA A 72 -6.08 2.44 -10.07
CA ALA A 72 -5.39 3.15 -11.15
C ALA A 72 -4.83 4.49 -10.70
N ASN A 73 -3.72 4.88 -11.29
CA ASN A 73 -3.16 6.23 -11.23
C ASN A 73 -3.13 6.82 -12.64
N VAL A 74 -3.78 7.96 -12.84
CA VAL A 74 -3.89 8.66 -14.11
C VAL A 74 -3.15 9.98 -14.03
N THR A 75 -2.16 10.17 -14.88
CA THR A 75 -1.44 11.44 -14.98
C THR A 75 -2.18 12.39 -15.91
N LEU A 76 -2.43 13.60 -15.44
CA LEU A 76 -3.01 14.69 -16.23
C LEU A 76 -1.93 15.40 -17.05
N ASP A 77 -2.35 16.04 -18.14
CA ASP A 77 -1.45 16.81 -18.99
C ASP A 77 -0.91 18.04 -18.25
N ASP A 78 0.35 18.38 -18.52
CA ASP A 78 0.97 19.61 -18.02
C ASP A 78 0.28 20.87 -18.54
N GLY A 79 0.53 21.97 -17.85
CA GLY A 79 0.06 23.30 -18.22
C GLY A 79 -0.63 24.02 -17.07
N ASP A 80 -1.41 25.04 -17.40
CA ASP A 80 -2.20 25.78 -16.42
C ASP A 80 -3.27 24.89 -15.79
N PHE A 81 -3.61 25.16 -14.51
CA PHE A 81 -4.65 24.43 -13.82
C PHE A 81 -5.96 24.41 -14.62
N PRO A 82 -6.46 23.25 -15.05
CA PRO A 82 -7.58 23.17 -16.00
C PRO A 82 -8.94 23.46 -15.37
N GLY A 83 -8.99 23.58 -14.05
CA GLY A 83 -10.20 23.73 -13.24
C GLY A 83 -10.85 22.41 -12.87
N VAL A 84 -11.43 22.36 -11.66
CA VAL A 84 -12.01 21.16 -11.04
C VAL A 84 -12.98 20.43 -11.97
N LYS A 85 -13.92 21.14 -12.63
CA LYS A 85 -14.91 20.50 -13.53
C LYS A 85 -14.29 19.73 -14.69
N LYS A 86 -13.13 20.17 -15.20
CA LYS A 86 -12.45 19.46 -16.28
C LYS A 86 -11.72 18.23 -15.74
N ILE A 87 -11.14 18.36 -14.55
CA ILE A 87 -10.51 17.23 -13.84
C ILE A 87 -11.56 16.15 -13.53
N GLU A 88 -12.68 16.49 -12.90
CA GLU A 88 -13.79 15.57 -12.59
C GLU A 88 -14.25 14.81 -13.83
N LYS A 89 -14.43 15.49 -14.96
CA LYS A 89 -14.79 14.83 -16.23
C LYS A 89 -13.73 13.83 -16.70
N THR A 90 -12.45 14.12 -16.48
CA THR A 90 -11.36 13.21 -16.82
C THR A 90 -11.34 12.03 -15.87
N VAL A 91 -11.57 12.27 -14.56
CA VAL A 91 -11.73 11.25 -13.53
C VAL A 91 -12.84 10.27 -13.93
N ASP A 92 -14.06 10.76 -14.18
CA ASP A 92 -15.21 9.92 -14.54
C ASP A 92 -14.89 9.02 -15.74
N ALA A 93 -14.26 9.57 -16.77
CA ALA A 93 -13.96 8.84 -17.99
C ALA A 93 -12.84 7.80 -17.76
N ARG A 94 -11.73 8.23 -17.16
CA ARG A 94 -10.53 7.39 -17.06
C ARG A 94 -10.63 6.36 -15.93
N CYS A 95 -11.16 6.75 -14.77
CA CYS A 95 -11.37 5.81 -13.69
C CYS A 95 -12.38 4.73 -14.07
N SER A 96 -13.48 5.07 -14.77
CA SER A 96 -14.43 4.05 -15.25
C SER A 96 -13.81 3.07 -16.27
N GLU A 97 -12.91 3.57 -17.16
CA GLU A 97 -12.20 2.72 -18.13
C GLU A 97 -11.23 1.75 -17.42
N GLU A 98 -10.45 2.25 -16.48
CA GLU A 98 -9.47 1.44 -15.73
C GLU A 98 -10.16 0.48 -14.74
N PHE A 99 -11.37 0.79 -14.27
CA PHE A 99 -12.14 -0.05 -13.35
C PHE A 99 -12.39 -1.45 -13.94
N GLU A 100 -12.88 -1.55 -15.17
CA GLU A 100 -13.12 -2.83 -15.85
C GLU A 100 -11.83 -3.64 -15.98
N SER A 101 -10.72 -2.98 -16.30
CA SER A 101 -9.41 -3.62 -16.43
C SER A 101 -8.91 -4.23 -15.12
N PHE A 102 -9.27 -3.63 -13.99
CA PHE A 102 -8.85 -4.06 -12.67
C PHE A 102 -9.82 -5.07 -12.05
N VAL A 103 -11.09 -4.75 -11.99
CA VAL A 103 -12.14 -5.58 -11.34
C VAL A 103 -12.55 -6.78 -12.19
N GLY A 104 -12.49 -6.66 -13.52
CA GLY A 104 -12.86 -7.71 -14.45
C GLY A 104 -14.30 -7.59 -14.99
N ILE A 105 -15.11 -6.64 -14.48
CA ILE A 105 -16.42 -6.26 -15.02
C ILE A 105 -16.55 -4.74 -15.09
N GLY A 106 -17.42 -4.24 -15.98
CA GLY A 106 -17.66 -2.81 -16.12
C GLY A 106 -18.29 -2.19 -14.88
N TYR A 107 -17.95 -0.92 -14.62
CA TYR A 107 -18.44 -0.19 -13.45
C TYR A 107 -19.98 -0.24 -13.30
N ASN A 108 -20.72 -0.08 -14.40
CA ASN A 108 -22.20 -0.10 -14.37
C ASN A 108 -22.80 -1.47 -14.04
N ASP A 109 -22.02 -2.53 -14.14
CA ASP A 109 -22.44 -3.92 -13.86
C ASP A 109 -21.90 -4.41 -12.50
N SER A 110 -21.12 -3.59 -11.81
CA SER A 110 -20.50 -3.87 -10.52
C SER A 110 -21.37 -3.40 -9.36
N GLU A 111 -21.26 -4.07 -8.23
CA GLU A 111 -21.80 -3.61 -6.94
C GLU A 111 -20.80 -2.70 -6.18
N LEU A 112 -19.56 -2.62 -6.68
CA LEU A 112 -18.51 -1.78 -6.10
C LEU A 112 -18.64 -0.34 -6.60
N GLU A 113 -18.39 0.60 -5.72
CA GLU A 113 -18.31 2.01 -6.05
C GLU A 113 -16.85 2.41 -6.29
N PHE A 114 -16.62 3.55 -6.93
CA PHE A 114 -15.31 4.17 -6.93
C PHE A 114 -15.37 5.64 -6.55
N THR A 115 -14.26 6.10 -6.00
CA THR A 115 -13.97 7.51 -5.76
C THR A 115 -12.59 7.84 -6.28
N SER A 116 -12.17 9.09 -6.15
CA SER A 116 -10.83 9.50 -6.59
C SER A 116 -10.27 10.62 -5.73
N LEU A 117 -8.95 10.64 -5.64
CA LEU A 117 -8.18 11.80 -5.24
C LEU A 117 -7.67 12.48 -6.50
N TYR A 118 -7.71 13.80 -6.55
CA TYR A 118 -7.22 14.55 -7.70
C TYR A 118 -6.64 15.90 -7.27
N PRO A 119 -5.79 16.52 -8.11
CA PRO A 119 -5.13 17.76 -7.78
C PRO A 119 -6.07 18.91 -7.47
N THR A 120 -5.73 19.65 -6.43
CA THR A 120 -6.28 20.99 -6.17
C THR A 120 -5.50 22.04 -6.97
N GLU A 121 -6.04 23.26 -7.08
CA GLU A 121 -5.29 24.37 -7.69
C GLU A 121 -3.98 24.66 -6.94
N GLU A 122 -3.99 24.50 -5.62
CA GLU A 122 -2.80 24.68 -4.77
C GLU A 122 -1.76 23.60 -5.04
N SER A 123 -2.14 22.31 -4.99
CA SER A 123 -1.19 21.21 -5.23
C SER A 123 -0.65 21.25 -6.66
N TRP A 124 -1.49 21.58 -7.63
CA TRP A 124 -1.10 21.77 -9.03
C TRP A 124 0.01 22.81 -9.22
N ASN A 125 -0.19 23.99 -8.61
CA ASN A 125 0.73 25.11 -8.80
C ASN A 125 1.96 25.08 -7.88
N THR A 126 1.84 24.46 -6.70
CA THR A 126 2.88 24.50 -5.67
C THR A 126 3.77 23.26 -5.70
N TRP A 127 3.17 22.09 -5.95
CA TRP A 127 3.86 20.79 -5.84
C TRP A 127 3.91 20.02 -7.16
N ASP A 128 3.49 20.64 -8.25
CA ASP A 128 3.45 20.02 -9.59
C ASP A 128 2.64 18.72 -9.62
N ASP A 129 1.60 18.66 -8.79
CA ASP A 129 0.71 17.51 -8.69
C ASP A 129 -0.15 17.38 -9.97
N ARG A 130 -0.05 16.23 -10.62
CA ARG A 130 -0.76 15.87 -11.86
C ARG A 130 -1.46 14.54 -11.75
N GLN A 131 -1.46 13.93 -10.55
CA GLN A 131 -1.97 12.58 -10.39
C GLN A 131 -3.43 12.57 -9.98
N VAL A 132 -4.21 11.78 -10.68
CA VAL A 132 -5.53 11.30 -10.23
C VAL A 132 -5.36 9.87 -9.75
N THR A 133 -5.73 9.62 -8.50
CA THR A 133 -5.72 8.29 -7.91
C THR A 133 -7.15 7.76 -7.86
N CYS A 134 -7.43 6.69 -8.60
CA CYS A 134 -8.74 6.04 -8.64
C CYS A 134 -8.79 4.94 -7.57
N ILE A 135 -9.79 4.98 -6.70
CA ILE A 135 -9.93 4.11 -5.52
C ILE A 135 -11.28 3.39 -5.59
N ILE A 136 -11.28 2.06 -5.55
CA ILE A 136 -12.49 1.28 -5.31
C ILE A 136 -12.90 1.52 -3.86
N ALA A 137 -14.19 1.74 -3.65
CA ALA A 137 -14.79 1.92 -2.34
C ALA A 137 -15.74 0.77 -2.03
N ASP A 138 -15.48 0.06 -0.94
CA ASP A 138 -16.36 -0.95 -0.35
C ASP A 138 -16.65 -0.56 1.11
N PRO A 139 -17.72 0.22 1.36
CA PRO A 139 -18.00 0.74 2.70
C PRO A 139 -18.41 -0.36 3.71
N GLU A 140 -18.71 -1.56 3.26
CA GLU A 140 -18.93 -2.72 4.14
C GLU A 140 -17.61 -3.36 4.58
N GLY A 141 -16.54 -2.99 3.91
CA GLY A 141 -15.19 -3.51 4.12
C GLY A 141 -14.96 -4.88 3.47
N THR A 142 -13.77 -5.06 2.95
CA THR A 142 -13.34 -6.30 2.33
C THR A 142 -11.99 -6.76 2.88
N THR A 143 -11.58 -7.97 2.54
CA THR A 143 -10.24 -8.52 2.80
C THR A 143 -9.69 -9.14 1.53
N GLY A 144 -8.41 -8.95 1.27
CA GLY A 144 -7.80 -9.35 -0.01
C GLY A 144 -8.03 -8.32 -1.10
N SER A 145 -7.25 -8.41 -2.18
CA SER A 145 -7.38 -7.49 -3.31
C SER A 145 -8.68 -7.70 -4.08
N LEU A 146 -9.27 -6.61 -4.54
CA LEU A 146 -10.46 -6.58 -5.42
C LEU A 146 -10.10 -6.77 -6.90
N LYS A 147 -8.82 -6.96 -7.21
CA LYS A 147 -8.38 -7.25 -8.57
C LYS A 147 -8.95 -8.57 -9.07
N GLY A 148 -9.74 -8.50 -10.15
CA GLY A 148 -10.42 -9.65 -10.73
C GLY A 148 -11.55 -10.20 -9.85
N ALA A 149 -12.12 -9.39 -8.97
CA ALA A 149 -13.21 -9.80 -8.09
C ALA A 149 -14.53 -10.08 -8.83
N GLU A 150 -14.73 -9.47 -9.99
CA GLU A 150 -15.90 -9.65 -10.87
C GLU A 150 -17.26 -9.45 -10.14
N ARG A 151 -17.34 -8.53 -9.18
CA ARG A 151 -18.53 -8.25 -8.38
C ARG A 151 -18.91 -6.77 -8.34
#